data_cf2c4aaaabf3c917a34db66a8d39b92f
#
_entry.id   cf2c4aaaabf3c917a34db66a8d39b92f
#
_cell.length_a   1.000
_cell.length_b   1.000
_cell.length_c   1.000
_cell.angle_alpha   90.00
_cell.angle_beta   90.00
_cell.angle_gamma   90.00
#
_symmetry.space_group_name_H-M   'P 1'
#
loop_
_entity.id
_entity.type
_entity.pdbx_description
1 polymer ?
#
loop_
_entity_poly.entity_id
_entity_poly.type
_entity_poly.pdbx_seq_one_letter_code
_entity_poly.pdbx_strand_id
1 'polypeptide(L)'
;MSSSASSSIAAAPSSVATAATPEAVTPSPEAITETYVATWNETDPARRRAGIAAAWAEAGTYRDPVMASDGHAGVDAMLAGVQAKFPGFVLKRMSRVDAHNGPKGSYLRFTWSLGPASGPSVVEGVDFCTLAPDGRLASVVGFIDKAPT
;
A
#
# COMPACT_ATOMS: atom_id res chain seq x y z
N MET A 1 12.72 -30.77 -51.37
CA MET A 1 12.69 -30.50 -50.85
C MET A 1 12.53 -29.85 -49.95
N SER A 2 12.32 -29.58 -49.49
CA SER A 2 12.16 -29.02 -48.72
C SER A 2 11.82 -28.54 -47.83
N SER A 3 11.65 -28.37 -47.50
CA SER A 3 11.39 -27.97 -46.67
C SER A 3 11.15 -27.48 -45.78
N SER A 4 11.04 -27.36 -45.51
CA SER A 4 10.89 -27.04 -44.69
C SER A 4 10.60 -26.45 -43.86
N ALA A 5 10.54 -26.27 -43.63
CA ALA A 5 10.36 -25.86 -42.88
C ALA A 5 9.98 -25.28 -42.12
N SER A 6 9.86 -25.12 -41.89
CA SER A 6 9.65 -24.64 -41.16
C SER A 6 9.14 -24.20 -40.35
N SER A 7 8.98 -24.21 -40.14
CA SER A 7 8.57 -23.91 -39.39
C SER A 7 8.38 -23.43 -38.50
N SER A 8 8.49 -23.43 -38.29
CA SER A 8 8.37 -23.18 -37.36
C SER A 8 8.11 -22.47 -36.71
N ILE A 9 8.09 -22.30 -36.74
CA ILE A 9 8.04 -21.74 -36.04
C ILE A 9 7.36 -21.29 -35.43
N ALA A 10 7.21 -21.43 -35.56
CA ALA A 10 6.61 -21.10 -34.99
C ALA A 10 6.41 -20.83 -34.03
N ALA A 11 6.62 -21.03 -33.91
CA ALA A 11 6.47 -21.00 -32.94
C ALA A 11 6.28 -20.21 -32.30
N ALA A 12 6.55 -19.99 -32.45
CA ALA A 12 6.55 -19.41 -31.70
C ALA A 12 5.77 -18.84 -31.25
N PRO A 13 5.52 -18.86 -31.53
CA PRO A 13 4.86 -18.13 -31.11
C PRO A 13 4.33 -18.05 -30.10
N SER A 14 4.33 -18.45 -29.98
CA SER A 14 3.90 -18.47 -29.07
C SER A 14 4.02 -17.81 -28.22
N SER A 15 4.65 -17.73 -28.21
CA SER A 15 4.95 -17.22 -27.28
C SER A 15 4.32 -16.35 -26.83
N VAL A 16 4.18 -15.98 -27.20
CA VAL A 16 3.67 -15.13 -26.95
C VAL A 16 2.94 -15.04 -26.02
N ALA A 17 2.61 -15.66 -25.96
CA ALA A 17 1.86 -15.63 -25.08
C ALA A 17 2.09 -15.09 -24.03
N THR A 18 2.81 -15.28 -23.89
CA THR A 18 3.20 -14.92 -22.94
C THR A 18 2.84 -13.92 -22.38
N ALA A 19 2.87 -13.29 -22.85
CA ALA A 19 2.72 -12.25 -22.33
C ALA A 19 1.73 -12.06 -21.51
N ALA A 20 1.00 -12.59 -21.53
CA ALA A 20 0.05 -12.38 -20.81
C ALA A 20 0.09 -12.05 -19.53
N THR A 21 0.98 -12.13 -18.96
CA THR A 21 0.95 -11.98 -17.66
C THR A 21 1.10 -10.66 -17.22
N PRO A 22 0.74 -9.66 -17.73
CA PRO A 22 0.84 -8.38 -17.12
C PRO A 22 0.16 -8.30 -15.80
N GLU A 23 -0.85 -9.06 -15.62
CA GLU A 23 -1.47 -8.91 -14.35
C GLU A 23 -0.66 -9.48 -13.25
N ALA A 24 0.36 -10.16 -13.54
CA ALA A 24 1.19 -10.67 -12.49
C ALA A 24 2.10 -9.63 -11.88
N VAL A 25 2.06 -8.41 -12.31
CA VAL A 25 2.95 -7.38 -11.77
C VAL A 25 2.56 -7.05 -10.35
N THR A 26 3.49 -7.26 -9.44
CA THR A 26 3.34 -6.91 -8.04
C THR A 26 3.82 -5.48 -7.85
N PRO A 27 3.06 -4.63 -7.16
CA PRO A 27 3.53 -3.26 -6.92
C PRO A 27 4.81 -3.26 -6.09
N SER A 28 5.66 -2.28 -6.33
CA SER A 28 6.86 -2.11 -5.52
C SER A 28 6.48 -1.66 -4.11
N PRO A 29 7.37 -1.87 -3.14
CA PRO A 29 7.12 -1.33 -1.79
C PRO A 29 6.88 0.17 -1.79
N GLU A 30 7.59 0.94 -2.62
CA GLU A 30 7.35 2.36 -2.73
C GLU A 30 5.96 2.66 -3.27
N ALA A 31 5.54 1.94 -4.31
CA ALA A 31 4.23 2.18 -4.92
C ALA A 31 3.10 1.84 -3.95
N ILE A 32 3.21 0.73 -3.23
CA ILE A 32 2.16 0.37 -2.28
C ILE A 32 2.11 1.36 -1.12
N THR A 33 3.26 1.87 -0.69
CA THR A 33 3.31 2.89 0.35
C THR A 33 2.64 4.18 -0.10
N GLU A 34 2.89 4.61 -1.35
CA GLU A 34 2.24 5.82 -1.87
C GLU A 34 0.73 5.65 -1.94
N THR A 35 0.25 4.49 -2.36
CA THR A 35 -1.18 4.21 -2.38
C THR A 35 -1.76 4.23 -0.96
N TYR A 36 -1.06 3.64 -0.02
CA TYR A 36 -1.46 3.63 1.39
C TYR A 36 -1.56 5.05 1.95
N VAL A 37 -0.53 5.86 1.77
CA VAL A 37 -0.53 7.24 2.25
C VAL A 37 -1.67 8.03 1.61
N ALA A 38 -1.92 7.81 0.32
CA ALA A 38 -3.00 8.51 -0.36
C ALA A 38 -4.37 8.20 0.25
N THR A 39 -4.59 6.99 0.77
CA THR A 39 -5.88 6.66 1.38
C THR A 39 -6.14 7.46 2.64
N TRP A 40 -5.09 7.79 3.40
CA TRP A 40 -5.24 8.64 4.58
C TRP A 40 -5.71 10.04 4.23
N ASN A 41 -5.38 10.50 3.02
CA ASN A 41 -5.67 11.85 2.58
C ASN A 41 -6.89 11.94 1.68
N GLU A 42 -7.48 10.80 1.29
CA GLU A 42 -8.60 10.79 0.38
C GLU A 42 -9.91 10.99 1.14
N THR A 43 -10.57 12.10 0.91
CA THR A 43 -11.80 12.44 1.62
C THR A 43 -13.06 11.98 0.91
N ASP A 44 -12.98 11.64 -0.37
CA ASP A 44 -14.13 11.08 -1.07
C ASP A 44 -14.30 9.61 -0.68
N PRO A 45 -15.47 9.22 -0.12
CA PRO A 45 -15.63 7.86 0.38
C PRO A 45 -15.45 6.78 -0.68
N ALA A 46 -15.93 6.99 -1.89
CA ALA A 46 -15.81 5.98 -2.93
C ALA A 46 -14.36 5.82 -3.39
N ARG A 47 -13.65 6.93 -3.58
CA ARG A 47 -12.24 6.87 -3.96
C ARG A 47 -11.39 6.32 -2.83
N ARG A 48 -11.72 6.64 -1.58
CA ARG A 48 -10.98 6.09 -0.43
C ARG A 48 -11.13 4.58 -0.36
N ARG A 49 -12.34 4.06 -0.53
CA ARG A 49 -12.57 2.61 -0.54
C ARG A 49 -11.82 1.93 -1.69
N ALA A 50 -11.78 2.55 -2.86
CA ALA A 50 -11.03 2.01 -3.99
C ALA A 50 -9.53 1.98 -3.69
N GLY A 51 -9.01 3.02 -3.06
CA GLY A 51 -7.61 3.07 -2.66
C GLY A 51 -7.28 2.02 -1.60
N ILE A 52 -8.18 1.80 -0.65
CA ILE A 52 -8.00 0.76 0.36
C ILE A 52 -7.95 -0.62 -0.30
N ALA A 53 -8.84 -0.88 -1.25
CA ALA A 53 -8.83 -2.16 -1.95
C ALA A 53 -7.52 -2.37 -2.72
N ALA A 54 -6.94 -1.30 -3.24
CA ALA A 54 -5.67 -1.39 -3.96
C ALA A 54 -4.48 -1.58 -3.02
N ALA A 55 -4.52 -0.97 -1.84
CA ALA A 55 -3.38 -0.97 -0.92
C ALA A 55 -3.38 -2.12 0.06
N TRP A 56 -4.54 -2.61 0.47
CA TRP A 56 -4.67 -3.56 1.57
C TRP A 56 -5.15 -4.93 1.11
N ALA A 57 -4.57 -5.99 1.65
CA ALA A 57 -5.15 -7.33 1.55
C ALA A 57 -6.51 -7.32 2.24
N GLU A 58 -7.42 -8.23 1.82
CA GLU A 58 -8.79 -8.21 2.33
C GLU A 58 -8.88 -8.37 3.83
N ALA A 59 -8.03 -9.20 4.40
CA ALA A 59 -8.01 -9.43 5.83
C ALA A 59 -6.96 -8.59 6.54
N GLY A 60 -6.48 -7.53 5.92
CA GLY A 60 -5.43 -6.69 6.48
C GLY A 60 -5.80 -6.07 7.81
N THR A 61 -4.80 -5.89 8.66
CA THR A 61 -5.01 -5.37 10.02
C THR A 61 -4.19 -4.12 10.26
N TYR A 62 -4.74 -3.22 11.05
CA TYR A 62 -4.05 -2.02 11.49
C TYR A 62 -4.04 -1.97 13.01
N ARG A 63 -2.90 -1.60 13.57
CA ARG A 63 -2.75 -1.41 15.02
C ARG A 63 -1.82 -0.24 15.29
N ASP A 64 -2.23 0.67 16.17
CA ASP A 64 -1.33 1.65 16.73
C ASP A 64 -1.73 1.89 18.19
N PRO A 65 -1.06 2.79 18.94
CA PRO A 65 -1.36 2.96 20.36
C PRO A 65 -2.80 3.41 20.68
N VAL A 66 -3.52 3.98 19.71
CA VAL A 66 -4.86 4.50 19.95
C VAL A 66 -5.94 3.85 19.11
N MET A 67 -5.61 3.17 18.02
CA MET A 67 -6.60 2.64 17.08
C MET A 67 -6.28 1.23 16.65
N ALA A 68 -7.33 0.51 16.26
CA ALA A 68 -7.20 -0.81 15.67
C ALA A 68 -8.33 -0.99 14.65
N SER A 69 -8.03 -1.69 13.56
CA SER A 69 -9.06 -2.04 12.59
C SER A 69 -8.69 -3.31 11.86
N ASP A 70 -9.69 -4.00 11.36
CA ASP A 70 -9.54 -5.25 10.62
C ASP A 70 -10.38 -5.17 9.35
N GLY A 71 -9.75 -5.55 8.22
CA GLY A 71 -10.42 -5.63 6.93
C GLY A 71 -10.68 -4.27 6.30
N HIS A 72 -11.11 -4.29 5.05
CA HIS A 72 -11.29 -3.06 4.29
C HIS A 72 -12.32 -2.13 4.91
N ALA A 73 -13.45 -2.67 5.36
CA ALA A 73 -14.49 -1.84 5.97
C ALA A 73 -14.02 -1.21 7.27
N GLY A 74 -13.24 -1.97 8.06
CA GLY A 74 -12.69 -1.44 9.30
C GLY A 74 -11.67 -0.34 9.06
N VAL A 75 -10.79 -0.53 8.08
CA VAL A 75 -9.82 0.49 7.72
C VAL A 75 -10.52 1.75 7.21
N ASP A 76 -11.54 1.60 6.37
CA ASP A 76 -12.28 2.75 5.86
C ASP A 76 -12.94 3.54 6.98
N ALA A 77 -13.59 2.85 7.92
CA ALA A 77 -14.22 3.52 9.05
C ALA A 77 -13.19 4.24 9.92
N MET A 78 -12.05 3.63 10.14
CA MET A 78 -10.97 4.24 10.91
C MET A 78 -10.46 5.51 10.24
N LEU A 79 -10.20 5.46 8.95
CA LEU A 79 -9.71 6.64 8.22
C LEU A 79 -10.76 7.75 8.20
N ALA A 80 -12.02 7.41 7.99
CA ALA A 80 -13.09 8.39 8.04
C ALA A 80 -13.16 9.08 9.39
N GLY A 81 -12.98 8.32 10.47
CA GLY A 81 -12.97 8.86 11.81
C GLY A 81 -11.83 9.83 12.06
N VAL A 82 -10.63 9.48 11.58
CA VAL A 82 -9.48 10.37 11.72
C VAL A 82 -9.69 11.65 10.93
N GLN A 83 -10.20 11.54 9.71
CA GLN A 83 -10.44 12.71 8.88
C GLN A 83 -11.49 13.64 9.50
N ALA A 84 -12.51 13.06 10.12
CA ALA A 84 -13.55 13.86 10.80
C ALA A 84 -13.00 14.56 12.04
N LYS A 85 -12.09 13.91 12.75
CA LYS A 85 -11.52 14.47 13.96
C LYS A 85 -10.45 15.52 13.68
N PHE A 86 -9.73 15.40 12.58
CA PHE A 86 -8.65 16.31 12.23
C PHE A 86 -8.88 16.86 10.81
N PRO A 87 -9.94 17.68 10.62
CA PRO A 87 -10.24 18.17 9.28
C PRO A 87 -9.09 18.99 8.72
N GLY A 88 -8.76 18.75 7.46
CA GLY A 88 -7.69 19.48 6.80
C GLY A 88 -6.28 18.96 7.07
N PHE A 89 -6.14 17.99 7.95
CA PHE A 89 -4.82 17.40 8.20
C PHE A 89 -4.41 16.51 7.03
N VAL A 90 -3.09 16.45 6.79
CA VAL A 90 -2.50 15.66 5.70
C VAL A 90 -1.44 14.75 6.29
N LEU A 91 -1.47 13.51 5.90
CA LEU A 91 -0.42 12.55 6.21
C LEU A 91 0.65 12.65 5.13
N LYS A 92 1.90 12.74 5.54
CA LYS A 92 3.04 12.83 4.63
C LYS A 92 4.07 11.79 5.00
N ARG A 93 4.60 11.10 3.99
CA ARG A 93 5.75 10.22 4.22
C ARG A 93 6.99 11.08 4.39
N MET A 94 7.74 10.83 5.44
CA MET A 94 8.88 11.66 5.81
C MET A 94 10.23 10.99 5.54
N SER A 95 10.27 9.68 5.34
CA SER A 95 11.51 8.97 5.07
C SER A 95 11.38 8.18 3.78
N ARG A 96 12.51 7.65 3.31
CA ARG A 96 12.43 6.63 2.27
C ARG A 96 11.72 5.41 2.81
N VAL A 97 11.22 4.58 1.91
CA VAL A 97 10.66 3.29 2.27
C VAL A 97 11.81 2.30 2.42
N ASP A 98 11.93 1.73 3.61
CA ASP A 98 12.95 0.74 3.90
C ASP A 98 12.27 -0.63 3.83
N ALA A 99 12.62 -1.43 2.85
CA ALA A 99 11.88 -2.65 2.56
C ALA A 99 12.79 -3.86 2.48
N HIS A 100 12.25 -5.00 2.89
CA HIS A 100 12.93 -6.28 2.79
C HIS A 100 11.99 -7.29 2.14
N ASN A 101 12.51 -7.98 1.14
CA ASN A 101 11.74 -8.94 0.38
C ASN A 101 12.48 -10.26 0.43
N GLY A 102 11.90 -11.26 1.00
CA GLY A 102 12.60 -12.52 1.15
C GLY A 102 11.67 -13.70 1.20
N PRO A 103 12.25 -14.92 1.18
CA PRO A 103 11.44 -16.16 1.14
C PRO A 103 10.63 -16.38 2.40
N LYS A 104 10.96 -15.70 3.49
CA LYS A 104 10.23 -15.85 4.75
C LYS A 104 9.29 -14.69 5.02
N GLY A 105 9.07 -13.85 4.03
CA GLY A 105 8.13 -12.75 4.14
C GLY A 105 8.70 -11.46 3.61
N SER A 106 7.81 -10.53 3.39
CA SER A 106 8.17 -9.20 2.90
C SER A 106 7.59 -8.17 3.84
N TYR A 107 8.38 -7.15 4.14
CA TYR A 107 7.94 -6.10 5.05
C TYR A 107 8.66 -4.80 4.71
N LEU A 108 8.10 -3.71 5.22
CA LEU A 108 8.67 -2.38 5.00
C LEU A 108 8.37 -1.50 6.20
N ARG A 109 9.10 -0.40 6.28
CA ARG A 109 8.82 0.65 7.26
C ARG A 109 9.11 2.01 6.65
N PHE A 110 8.44 3.03 7.18
CA PHE A 110 8.69 4.42 6.80
C PHE A 110 8.21 5.31 7.94
N THR A 111 8.75 6.52 8.01
CA THR A 111 8.28 7.52 8.97
C THR A 111 7.28 8.44 8.30
N TRP A 112 6.38 9.00 9.10
CA TRP A 112 5.30 9.84 8.61
C TRP A 112 5.06 11.01 9.56
N SER A 113 4.42 12.04 9.04
CA SER A 113 3.92 13.16 9.83
C SER A 113 2.46 13.42 9.50
N LEU A 114 1.72 13.91 10.47
CA LEU A 114 0.33 14.30 10.31
C LEU A 114 0.17 15.71 10.86
N GLY A 115 -0.41 16.59 10.08
CA GLY A 115 -0.63 17.97 10.48
C GLY A 115 -1.34 18.75 9.40
N PRO A 116 -1.55 20.05 9.61
CA PRO A 116 -2.13 20.90 8.58
C PRO A 116 -1.31 20.87 7.30
N ALA A 117 -1.97 21.07 6.17
CA ALA A 117 -1.27 21.00 4.88
C ALA A 117 -0.12 21.98 4.80
N SER A 118 -0.25 23.15 5.41
CA SER A 118 0.80 24.16 5.38
C SER A 118 1.14 24.63 6.79
N GLY A 119 1.59 23.72 7.61
CA GLY A 119 1.97 24.06 8.98
C GLY A 119 2.83 22.96 9.54
N PRO A 120 3.30 23.14 10.78
CA PRO A 120 4.13 22.12 11.39
C PRO A 120 3.34 20.84 11.66
N SER A 121 4.04 19.73 11.69
CA SER A 121 3.42 18.46 12.03
C SER A 121 2.93 18.47 13.47
N VAL A 122 1.81 17.81 13.71
CA VAL A 122 1.23 17.68 15.04
C VAL A 122 1.54 16.30 15.61
N VAL A 123 1.51 15.27 14.76
CA VAL A 123 1.82 13.91 15.16
C VAL A 123 2.88 13.37 14.20
N GLU A 124 3.84 12.63 14.73
CA GLU A 124 4.85 11.95 13.90
C GLU A 124 5.03 10.54 14.41
N GLY A 125 5.35 9.65 13.50
CA GLY A 125 5.55 8.27 13.88
C GLY A 125 6.18 7.44 12.79
N VAL A 126 6.15 6.14 13.00
CA VAL A 126 6.67 5.16 12.06
C VAL A 126 5.63 4.07 11.89
N ASP A 127 5.46 3.61 10.65
CA ASP A 127 4.63 2.46 10.34
C ASP A 127 5.53 1.30 9.92
N PHE A 128 5.28 0.14 10.49
CA PHE A 128 5.88 -1.11 10.08
C PHE A 128 4.80 -1.96 9.44
N CYS A 129 5.05 -2.42 8.22
CA CYS A 129 4.04 -3.14 7.43
C CYS A 129 4.56 -4.49 6.99
N THR A 130 3.70 -5.51 7.05
CA THR A 130 3.97 -6.77 6.38
C THR A 130 3.14 -6.84 5.11
N LEU A 131 3.66 -7.52 4.10
CA LEU A 131 3.03 -7.57 2.79
C LEU A 131 2.50 -8.96 2.50
N ALA A 132 1.34 -9.01 1.86
CA ALA A 132 0.77 -10.24 1.33
C ALA A 132 1.54 -10.65 0.07
N PRO A 133 1.36 -11.90 -0.40
CA PRO A 133 2.07 -12.34 -1.61
C PRO A 133 1.83 -11.50 -2.85
N ASP A 134 0.68 -10.84 -2.95
CA ASP A 134 0.37 -9.97 -4.08
C ASP A 134 0.90 -8.54 -3.89
N GLY A 135 1.65 -8.28 -2.83
CA GLY A 135 2.25 -6.98 -2.57
C GLY A 135 1.38 -6.01 -1.79
N ARG A 136 0.11 -6.36 -1.51
CA ARG A 136 -0.74 -5.50 -0.71
C ARG A 136 -0.42 -5.66 0.78
N LEU A 137 -0.82 -4.68 1.56
CA LEU A 137 -0.55 -4.67 3.00
C LEU A 137 -1.33 -5.76 3.71
N ALA A 138 -0.64 -6.64 4.39
CA ALA A 138 -1.25 -7.66 5.25
C ALA A 138 -1.44 -7.14 6.66
N SER A 139 -0.53 -6.31 7.13
CA SER A 139 -0.65 -5.67 8.44
C SER A 139 0.11 -4.36 8.46
N VAL A 140 -0.39 -3.42 9.25
CA VAL A 140 0.33 -2.19 9.57
C VAL A 140 0.33 -2.05 11.08
N VAL A 141 1.51 -1.84 11.65
CA VAL A 141 1.68 -1.53 13.07
C VAL A 141 2.35 -0.17 13.15
N GLY A 142 1.69 0.78 13.76
CA GLY A 142 2.18 2.14 13.88
C GLY A 142 2.70 2.43 15.28
N PHE A 143 3.72 3.26 15.34
CA PHE A 143 4.24 3.79 16.59
C PHE A 143 4.21 5.31 16.51
N ILE A 144 3.91 5.95 17.61
CA ILE A 144 3.85 7.41 17.68
C ILE A 144 5.09 7.91 18.40
N ASP A 145 5.89 8.73 17.71
CA ASP A 145 7.12 9.29 18.26
C ASP A 145 6.90 10.69 18.78
N LYS A 146 5.91 11.42 18.26
CA LYS A 146 5.58 12.76 18.67
C LYS A 146 4.07 12.94 18.61
N ALA A 147 3.49 13.48 19.65
CA ALA A 147 2.06 13.76 19.73
C ALA A 147 1.83 15.06 20.48
N PRO A 148 0.66 15.68 20.35
CA PRO A 148 0.35 16.88 21.13
C PRO A 148 0.34 16.53 22.61
N THR A 149 0.80 17.48 23.41
CA THR A 149 0.81 17.34 24.86
C THR A 149 -0.42 17.94 25.50
#